data_6779a80ad0c7e6703d639c12ab971ac6
#
_entry.id   6779a80ad0c7e6703d639c12ab971ac6
#
_cell.length_a   1.000
_cell.length_b   1.000
_cell.length_c   1.000
_cell.angle_alpha   90.00
_cell.angle_beta   90.00
_cell.angle_gamma   90.00
#
_symmetry.space_group_name_H-M   'P 1'
#
loop_
_entity.id
_entity.type
_entity.pdbx_description
1 polymer ?
#
loop_
_entity_poly.entity_id
_entity_poly.type
_entity_poly.pdbx_seq_one_letter_code
_entity_poly.pdbx_strand_id
1 'polypeptide(L)'
;MTSHSASSSPAAVSRLITCGFAALLTLSGCGGGGGNPNIGASAPVASDPGTGTTSPTTPTGPTTPTTPVATPDPIPSDYISYQNLCAAPRTGVDAEGFAFPDRQGTQQDEMKFLRGWTDATYLWYNEIPSTVHMADYTNTLDYFDALKTPALTASGKPKDRFHFTYTTAEWDALTNASQDTGYGLTWSVNSTTAPRTWIAAIVEPGSPAAAAGIQRGDLLTAVDGIDFINTTDKAQVALLNDGLSPDTAGERHTLTIRRGDTTRDVALTSAVVTTTPVKNVKVIDTPTGKVGYLSFEDHNGVSEQQLVNAFTTLKNQGATDLVLDMRYNGGGLLYVASELAYMIAGPASNGKTFERAIYNDKTAPDAPIPFRSTAFGFSAPRNMALPYLGLKRVTVLTTSDTCSASEAVINGLRGVDVQVDLIGGTTCGKPYGFTPMDNCGTTYFTIQFQGANAKGFGDFADGFAPTCTVSDDMAHALGDPAEGMLAAALSYRVTNACPASSTARARGVPMHLARSQMKEIAIYPPRTR
;
A
#
# COMPACT_ATOMS: atom_id res chain seq x y z
N MET A 1 -59.42 13.34 -39.08
CA MET A 1 -59.83 14.22 -37.98
C MET A 1 -58.59 14.28 -37.06
N THR A 2 -57.80 15.29 -37.26
CA THR A 2 -57.43 16.43 -36.36
C THR A 2 -56.84 15.95 -35.04
N SER A 3 -55.69 16.39 -34.55
CA SER A 3 -54.84 17.58 -34.81
C SER A 3 -53.54 17.43 -34.01
N HIS A 4 -52.47 17.91 -34.58
CA HIS A 4 -51.31 18.61 -34.06
C HIS A 4 -51.13 18.86 -32.55
N SER A 5 -49.92 18.63 -32.01
CA SER A 5 -49.11 19.78 -31.63
C SER A 5 -47.66 19.36 -31.32
N ALA A 6 -46.74 20.19 -31.80
CA ALA A 6 -45.30 20.13 -31.62
C ALA A 6 -44.91 20.96 -30.37
N SER A 7 -43.80 20.61 -29.72
CA SER A 7 -42.93 21.60 -28.99
C SER A 7 -41.54 21.01 -28.84
N SER A 8 -40.60 21.43 -29.59
CA SER A 8 -39.48 22.35 -29.41
C SER A 8 -38.51 21.96 -28.29
N SER A 9 -37.31 21.47 -28.71
CA SER A 9 -36.05 21.48 -27.98
C SER A 9 -35.51 22.89 -27.85
N PRO A 10 -34.70 23.16 -26.84
CA PRO A 10 -33.68 24.20 -26.95
C PRO A 10 -32.26 23.62 -27.02
N ALA A 11 -31.51 24.26 -27.87
CA ALA A 11 -30.13 24.00 -28.26
C ALA A 11 -29.13 24.25 -27.14
N ALA A 12 -28.07 23.45 -27.16
CA ALA A 12 -26.83 23.65 -26.44
C ALA A 12 -26.09 24.89 -26.95
N VAL A 13 -25.69 25.76 -26.03
CA VAL A 13 -24.74 26.86 -26.32
C VAL A 13 -23.38 26.46 -25.72
N SER A 14 -22.49 26.11 -26.63
CA SER A 14 -21.04 26.04 -26.40
C SER A 14 -20.50 27.44 -26.17
N ARG A 15 -19.80 27.66 -25.07
CA ARG A 15 -18.90 28.82 -24.90
C ARG A 15 -17.49 28.33 -24.62
N LEU A 16 -16.65 28.43 -25.64
CA LEU A 16 -15.20 28.57 -25.50
C LEU A 16 -14.90 29.84 -24.71
N ILE A 17 -14.07 29.76 -23.69
CA ILE A 17 -13.32 30.91 -23.17
C ILE A 17 -11.86 30.50 -23.12
N THR A 18 -11.12 31.02 -24.09
CA THR A 18 -9.68 31.19 -24.10
C THR A 18 -9.36 32.46 -23.31
N CYS A 19 -8.52 32.37 -22.29
CA CYS A 19 -7.66 33.47 -21.88
C CYS A 19 -6.51 32.95 -21.06
N GLY A 20 -5.32 33.13 -21.62
CA GLY A 20 -4.06 33.04 -20.91
C GLY A 20 -3.84 34.26 -20.02
N PHE A 21 -3.01 34.13 -19.06
CA PHE A 21 -1.85 35.00 -18.84
C PHE A 21 -1.07 34.53 -17.60
N ALA A 22 0.24 34.52 -17.78
CA ALA A 22 1.25 34.27 -16.79
C ALA A 22 1.23 35.31 -15.66
N ALA A 23 1.45 34.87 -14.44
CA ALA A 23 2.01 35.69 -13.38
C ALA A 23 2.98 34.87 -12.56
N LEU A 24 4.26 35.14 -12.68
CA LEU A 24 5.30 34.75 -11.75
C LEU A 24 4.95 35.31 -10.35
N LEU A 25 4.90 34.45 -9.39
CA LEU A 25 5.08 34.83 -7.99
C LEU A 25 5.95 33.76 -7.31
N THR A 26 7.17 34.17 -7.03
CA THR A 26 8.11 33.49 -6.15
C THR A 26 7.56 33.49 -4.72
N LEU A 27 7.27 32.32 -4.20
CA LEU A 27 7.09 32.11 -2.76
C LEU A 27 7.93 30.90 -2.35
N SER A 28 8.97 31.19 -1.59
CA SER A 28 9.71 30.24 -0.80
C SER A 28 8.75 29.56 0.19
N GLY A 29 8.40 28.31 -0.06
CA GLY A 29 7.63 27.44 0.84
C GLY A 29 8.56 26.44 1.50
N CYS A 30 8.58 26.43 2.82
CA CYS A 30 9.20 25.42 3.66
C CYS A 30 8.62 24.05 3.33
N GLY A 31 9.50 23.07 3.09
CA GLY A 31 9.12 21.70 2.77
C GLY A 31 8.43 20.99 3.90
N GLY A 32 7.32 20.34 3.58
CA GLY A 32 6.72 19.27 4.37
C GLY A 32 7.20 17.94 3.77
N GLY A 33 7.97 17.17 4.54
CA GLY A 33 8.56 15.94 4.06
C GLY A 33 7.55 14.83 3.88
N GLY A 34 7.30 14.43 2.63
CA GLY A 34 6.71 13.14 2.31
C GLY A 34 7.70 12.03 2.64
N GLY A 35 7.28 11.05 3.44
CA GLY A 35 8.14 9.95 3.88
C GLY A 35 8.44 8.96 2.76
N ASN A 36 9.44 9.23 1.98
CA ASN A 36 10.10 8.24 1.13
C ASN A 36 11.04 7.36 1.95
N PRO A 37 11.30 6.12 1.57
CA PRO A 37 12.26 5.27 2.26
C PRO A 37 13.65 5.90 2.20
N ASN A 38 14.00 6.68 3.23
CA ASN A 38 15.30 7.29 3.35
C ASN A 38 16.40 6.23 3.49
N ILE A 39 17.46 6.42 2.72
CA ILE A 39 18.70 5.65 2.89
C ILE A 39 19.32 6.08 4.21
N GLY A 40 19.28 5.21 5.23
CA GLY A 40 19.81 5.53 6.56
C GLY A 40 21.34 5.52 6.60
N ALA A 41 21.96 6.49 7.31
CA ALA A 41 23.34 6.39 7.73
C ALA A 41 23.43 5.50 8.98
N SER A 42 24.39 4.56 9.03
CA SER A 42 24.59 3.66 10.17
C SER A 42 24.86 4.44 11.45
N ALA A 43 24.10 4.18 12.52
CA ALA A 43 24.44 4.64 13.86
C ALA A 43 25.65 3.85 14.40
N PRO A 44 26.54 4.44 15.20
CA PRO A 44 27.66 3.72 15.79
C PRO A 44 27.15 2.72 16.83
N VAL A 45 27.58 1.47 16.70
CA VAL A 45 27.34 0.39 17.66
C VAL A 45 28.08 0.72 18.94
N ALA A 46 27.36 0.84 20.06
CA ALA A 46 27.95 0.92 21.37
C ALA A 46 28.52 -0.47 21.75
N SER A 47 29.81 -0.53 22.01
CA SER A 47 30.51 -1.71 22.49
C SER A 47 30.13 -2.01 23.94
N ASP A 48 29.75 -3.26 24.18
CA ASP A 48 29.46 -3.86 25.48
C ASP A 48 30.76 -4.11 26.28
N PRO A 49 30.86 -3.74 27.55
CA PRO A 49 31.95 -4.19 28.39
C PRO A 49 31.52 -5.34 29.32
N GLY A 50 32.14 -6.45 29.10
CA GLY A 50 32.53 -7.60 29.92
C GLY A 50 31.98 -7.77 31.33
N THR A 51 31.62 -9.04 31.54
CA THR A 51 31.30 -9.76 32.76
C THR A 51 32.25 -9.51 33.95
N GLY A 52 31.68 -9.25 35.11
CA GLY A 52 32.36 -9.30 36.40
C GLY A 52 31.39 -9.65 37.52
N THR A 53 31.37 -10.91 37.93
CA THR A 53 30.70 -11.45 39.11
C THR A 53 31.32 -10.96 40.40
N THR A 54 30.58 -10.34 41.31
CA THR A 54 30.74 -10.46 42.77
C THR A 54 29.46 -10.01 43.48
N SER A 55 28.81 -10.91 44.22
CA SER A 55 27.95 -10.54 45.35
C SER A 55 28.84 -10.09 46.50
N PRO A 56 28.51 -9.05 47.26
CA PRO A 56 27.89 -9.24 48.55
C PRO A 56 27.05 -8.07 49.13
N THR A 57 26.31 -8.42 50.17
CA THR A 57 25.90 -7.64 51.36
C THR A 57 25.02 -6.40 51.17
N THR A 58 23.81 -6.57 51.69
CA THR A 58 22.79 -5.55 51.99
C THR A 58 23.33 -4.47 52.95
N PRO A 59 23.07 -3.22 52.64
CA PRO A 59 22.77 -2.20 53.65
C PRO A 59 21.41 -1.57 53.40
N THR A 60 20.61 -1.49 54.44
CA THR A 60 19.42 -0.66 54.56
C THR A 60 19.75 0.78 54.16
N GLY A 61 19.28 1.19 52.97
CA GLY A 61 19.39 2.55 52.46
C GLY A 61 18.05 3.27 52.46
N PRO A 62 18.03 4.59 52.34
CA PRO A 62 16.89 5.45 52.60
C PRO A 62 15.78 5.24 51.55
N THR A 63 14.55 5.40 51.99
CA THR A 63 13.34 5.44 51.17
C THR A 63 13.50 6.33 49.96
N THR A 64 13.56 5.73 48.78
CA THR A 64 13.51 6.45 47.51
C THR A 64 12.19 7.22 47.44
N PRO A 65 12.16 8.48 47.05
CA PRO A 65 10.94 9.20 46.80
C PRO A 65 10.19 8.45 45.67
N THR A 66 8.99 7.96 45.95
CA THR A 66 8.06 7.48 44.91
C THR A 66 7.77 8.67 44.00
N THR A 67 8.36 8.66 42.79
CA THR A 67 7.95 9.56 41.73
C THR A 67 6.43 9.36 41.56
N PRO A 68 5.61 10.43 41.56
CA PRO A 68 4.18 10.29 41.31
C PRO A 68 3.98 9.53 40.00
N VAL A 69 3.24 8.43 40.04
CA VAL A 69 2.78 7.77 38.81
C VAL A 69 1.95 8.81 38.08
N ALA A 70 2.41 9.25 36.92
CA ALA A 70 1.69 10.23 36.12
C ALA A 70 0.30 9.68 35.82
N THR A 71 -0.72 10.47 36.09
CA THR A 71 -2.09 10.12 35.79
C THR A 71 -2.26 10.13 34.28
N PRO A 72 -2.88 9.09 33.66
CA PRO A 72 -3.14 9.08 32.22
C PRO A 72 -3.89 10.33 31.78
N ASP A 73 -3.62 10.81 30.56
CA ASP A 73 -4.35 11.93 29.97
C ASP A 73 -5.84 11.62 29.95
N PRO A 74 -6.71 12.60 30.27
CA PRO A 74 -8.14 12.42 30.14
C PRO A 74 -8.51 12.16 28.67
N ILE A 75 -9.34 11.15 28.43
CA ILE A 75 -9.86 10.84 27.11
C ILE A 75 -11.06 11.75 26.82
N PRO A 76 -10.99 12.63 25.82
CA PRO A 76 -12.12 13.50 25.48
C PRO A 76 -13.30 12.68 24.94
N SER A 77 -14.41 12.65 25.64
CA SER A 77 -15.65 11.99 25.20
C SER A 77 -16.33 12.73 24.04
N ASP A 78 -16.05 14.04 23.91
CA ASP A 78 -16.56 14.94 22.88
C ASP A 78 -15.48 15.25 21.81
N TYR A 79 -14.59 14.31 21.52
CA TYR A 79 -13.43 14.53 20.64
C TYR A 79 -13.80 15.12 19.27
N ILE A 80 -15.02 14.86 18.77
CA ILE A 80 -15.51 15.43 17.50
C ILE A 80 -15.55 16.96 17.56
N SER A 81 -15.73 17.57 18.73
CA SER A 81 -15.74 19.03 18.89
C SER A 81 -14.37 19.66 18.58
N TYR A 82 -13.28 18.88 18.71
CA TYR A 82 -11.91 19.28 18.40
C TYR A 82 -11.54 19.03 16.93
N GLN A 83 -12.35 18.31 16.15
CA GLN A 83 -12.08 18.06 14.74
C GLN A 83 -11.98 19.38 13.97
N ASN A 84 -10.94 19.51 13.13
CA ASN A 84 -10.64 20.70 12.34
C ASN A 84 -10.31 21.96 13.19
N LEU A 85 -10.01 21.83 14.48
CA LEU A 85 -9.39 22.88 15.28
C LEU A 85 -7.87 22.80 15.12
N CYS A 86 -7.31 23.63 14.24
CA CYS A 86 -5.96 23.50 13.71
C CYS A 86 -5.03 24.58 14.27
N ALA A 87 -3.82 24.21 14.67
CA ALA A 87 -2.78 25.18 15.05
C ALA A 87 -2.39 26.09 13.85
N ALA A 88 -2.42 25.52 12.65
CA ALA A 88 -2.16 26.21 11.39
C ALA A 88 -3.27 25.87 10.37
N PRO A 89 -4.44 26.54 10.45
CA PRO A 89 -5.56 26.23 9.58
C PRO A 89 -5.26 26.58 8.13
N ARG A 90 -5.57 25.66 7.21
CA ARG A 90 -5.51 25.91 5.76
C ARG A 90 -6.58 26.92 5.37
N THR A 91 -6.28 27.71 4.36
CA THR A 91 -7.20 28.72 3.78
C THR A 91 -7.38 28.45 2.30
N GLY A 92 -8.53 28.83 1.73
CA GLY A 92 -8.85 28.60 0.33
C GLY A 92 -9.70 27.35 0.11
N VAL A 93 -9.45 26.64 -0.98
CA VAL A 93 -10.23 25.49 -1.42
C VAL A 93 -9.32 24.30 -1.72
N ASP A 94 -9.87 23.08 -1.63
CA ASP A 94 -9.23 21.85 -2.08
C ASP A 94 -9.19 21.75 -3.62
N ALA A 95 -8.68 20.64 -4.14
CA ALA A 95 -8.58 20.39 -5.58
C ALA A 95 -9.95 20.31 -6.28
N GLU A 96 -10.99 19.96 -5.55
CA GLU A 96 -12.38 19.86 -6.02
C GLU A 96 -13.12 21.21 -5.90
N GLY A 97 -12.51 22.24 -5.31
CA GLY A 97 -13.07 23.59 -5.14
C GLY A 97 -13.91 23.78 -3.87
N PHE A 98 -13.85 22.88 -2.88
CA PHE A 98 -14.50 23.03 -1.60
C PHE A 98 -13.59 23.75 -0.60
N ALA A 99 -14.19 24.63 0.21
CA ALA A 99 -13.45 25.31 1.28
C ALA A 99 -12.93 24.31 2.32
N PHE A 100 -11.67 24.48 2.74
CA PHE A 100 -11.14 23.68 3.83
C PHE A 100 -11.98 23.86 5.11
N PRO A 101 -12.28 22.77 5.85
CA PRO A 101 -13.09 22.82 7.05
C PRO A 101 -12.32 23.35 8.28
N ASP A 102 -11.07 23.71 8.10
CA ASP A 102 -10.14 24.08 9.15
C ASP A 102 -10.61 25.35 9.90
N ARG A 103 -10.48 25.33 11.21
CA ARG A 103 -10.79 26.46 12.11
C ARG A 103 -9.58 26.73 12.98
N GLN A 104 -9.41 27.97 13.44
CA GLN A 104 -8.32 28.30 14.36
C GLN A 104 -8.48 27.52 15.67
N GLY A 105 -7.46 26.77 16.02
CA GLY A 105 -7.30 26.02 17.24
C GLY A 105 -5.84 26.04 17.70
N THR A 106 -5.46 25.02 18.45
CA THR A 106 -4.12 24.82 18.97
C THR A 106 -3.65 23.39 18.66
N GLN A 107 -2.34 23.14 18.70
CA GLN A 107 -1.79 21.80 18.61
C GLN A 107 -2.37 20.85 19.69
N GLN A 108 -2.66 21.37 20.87
CA GLN A 108 -3.30 20.57 21.92
C GLN A 108 -4.75 20.17 21.54
N ASP A 109 -5.47 20.99 20.78
CA ASP A 109 -6.79 20.62 20.29
C ASP A 109 -6.72 19.51 19.24
N GLU A 110 -5.73 19.54 18.34
CA GLU A 110 -5.45 18.45 17.42
C GLU A 110 -5.11 17.15 18.17
N MET A 111 -4.25 17.20 19.19
CA MET A 111 -3.91 16.03 20.02
C MET A 111 -5.13 15.48 20.79
N LYS A 112 -6.01 16.35 21.30
CA LYS A 112 -7.26 15.92 21.95
C LYS A 112 -8.18 15.20 20.97
N PHE A 113 -8.30 15.72 19.74
CA PHE A 113 -9.03 15.03 18.68
C PHE A 113 -8.47 13.62 18.48
N LEU A 114 -7.18 13.50 18.24
CA LEU A 114 -6.51 12.22 17.98
C LEU A 114 -6.66 11.25 19.15
N ARG A 115 -6.50 11.72 20.40
CA ARG A 115 -6.64 10.86 21.57
C ARG A 115 -8.04 10.26 21.68
N GLY A 116 -9.08 11.09 21.51
CA GLY A 116 -10.46 10.64 21.59
C GLY A 116 -10.86 9.76 20.41
N TRP A 117 -10.44 10.12 19.19
CA TRP A 117 -10.70 9.32 17.99
C TRP A 117 -10.02 7.95 18.07
N THR A 118 -8.75 7.90 18.49
CA THR A 118 -8.03 6.63 18.66
C THR A 118 -8.69 5.77 19.75
N ASP A 119 -9.08 6.35 20.87
CA ASP A 119 -9.79 5.62 21.93
C ASP A 119 -11.14 5.04 21.45
N ALA A 120 -11.84 5.77 20.60
CA ALA A 120 -13.14 5.33 20.08
C ALA A 120 -13.01 4.25 19.00
N THR A 121 -12.00 4.33 18.14
CA THR A 121 -11.96 3.55 16.88
C THR A 121 -10.83 2.54 16.78
N TYR A 122 -9.70 2.75 17.46
CA TYR A 122 -8.55 1.86 17.35
C TYR A 122 -8.87 0.47 17.91
N LEU A 123 -8.56 -0.56 17.15
CA LEU A 123 -8.91 -1.95 17.49
C LEU A 123 -8.34 -2.38 18.85
N TRP A 124 -7.16 -1.91 19.19
CA TRP A 124 -6.46 -2.23 20.45
C TRP A 124 -6.31 -1.01 21.36
N TYR A 125 -7.32 -0.17 21.42
CA TYR A 125 -7.31 1.09 22.20
C TYR A 125 -6.93 0.88 23.67
N ASN A 126 -7.30 -0.27 24.25
CA ASN A 126 -7.00 -0.64 25.63
C ASN A 126 -5.57 -1.15 25.86
N GLU A 127 -4.79 -1.33 24.77
CA GLU A 127 -3.37 -1.69 24.84
C GLU A 127 -2.44 -0.47 24.72
N ILE A 128 -2.97 0.73 24.50
CA ILE A 128 -2.17 1.97 24.47
C ILE A 128 -1.60 2.22 25.87
N PRO A 129 -0.26 2.42 26.00
CA PRO A 129 0.35 2.65 27.31
C PRO A 129 -0.23 3.89 28.00
N SER A 130 -0.55 3.75 29.29
CA SER A 130 -1.03 4.88 30.12
C SER A 130 0.02 5.96 30.35
N THR A 131 1.27 5.70 29.97
CA THR A 131 2.40 6.63 30.05
C THR A 131 2.52 7.54 28.83
N VAL A 132 1.66 7.42 27.82
CA VAL A 132 1.62 8.32 26.67
C VAL A 132 0.85 9.58 27.06
N HIS A 133 1.55 10.70 27.25
CA HIS A 133 0.95 11.99 27.64
C HIS A 133 1.16 13.05 26.56
N MET A 134 0.14 13.82 26.23
CA MET A 134 0.22 14.92 25.26
C MET A 134 1.36 15.91 25.56
N ALA A 135 1.62 16.15 26.85
CA ALA A 135 2.66 17.08 27.29
C ALA A 135 4.10 16.64 26.94
N ASP A 136 4.30 15.36 26.63
CA ASP A 136 5.63 14.82 26.30
C ASP A 136 6.00 15.02 24.83
N TYR A 137 5.05 15.51 24.00
CA TYR A 137 5.24 15.64 22.55
C TYR A 137 5.20 17.10 22.10
N THR A 138 6.13 17.45 21.22
CA THR A 138 6.26 18.80 20.67
C THR A 138 5.52 18.97 19.33
N ASN A 139 5.02 17.89 18.74
CA ASN A 139 4.20 17.93 17.53
C ASN A 139 3.14 16.81 17.55
N THR A 140 2.11 17.01 16.74
CA THR A 140 0.92 16.15 16.66
C THR A 140 1.23 14.78 16.06
N LEU A 141 2.18 14.71 15.11
CA LEU A 141 2.53 13.47 14.39
C LEU A 141 3.23 12.47 15.32
N ASP A 142 4.23 12.93 16.10
CA ASP A 142 4.93 12.08 17.06
C ASP A 142 3.99 11.60 18.18
N TYR A 143 3.04 12.46 18.60
CA TYR A 143 2.01 12.05 19.55
C TYR A 143 1.12 10.97 18.96
N PHE A 144 0.65 11.14 17.71
CA PHE A 144 -0.15 10.13 17.03
C PHE A 144 0.61 8.81 16.90
N ASP A 145 1.88 8.83 16.51
CA ASP A 145 2.68 7.60 16.38
C ASP A 145 2.81 6.85 17.71
N ALA A 146 2.75 7.51 18.85
CA ALA A 146 2.76 6.88 20.15
C ALA A 146 1.39 6.26 20.57
N LEU A 147 0.29 6.61 19.90
CA LEU A 147 -1.07 6.13 20.22
C LEU A 147 -1.34 4.72 19.64
N LYS A 148 -0.44 3.77 19.85
CA LYS A 148 -0.56 2.39 19.38
C LYS A 148 -0.12 1.36 20.41
N THR A 149 -0.50 0.10 20.20
CA THR A 149 -0.10 -1.03 21.03
C THR A 149 1.40 -1.33 20.89
N PRO A 150 2.13 -1.57 21.98
CA PRO A 150 3.50 -2.09 21.94
C PRO A 150 3.56 -3.63 21.82
N ALA A 151 2.43 -4.32 21.77
CA ALA A 151 2.37 -5.77 21.73
C ALA A 151 3.02 -6.35 20.46
N LEU A 152 3.41 -7.63 20.53
CA LEU A 152 4.00 -8.37 19.42
C LEU A 152 3.03 -9.47 18.93
N THR A 153 3.19 -9.86 17.66
CA THR A 153 2.55 -11.05 17.11
C THR A 153 3.20 -12.33 17.64
N ALA A 154 2.64 -13.48 17.33
CA ALA A 154 3.21 -14.78 17.71
C ALA A 154 4.63 -15.00 17.15
N SER A 155 4.96 -14.41 15.99
CA SER A 155 6.30 -14.47 15.41
C SER A 155 7.27 -13.42 15.96
N GLY A 156 6.84 -12.57 16.89
CA GLY A 156 7.67 -11.52 17.51
C GLY A 156 7.75 -10.21 16.72
N LYS A 157 6.93 -10.02 15.69
CA LYS A 157 6.81 -8.73 14.97
C LYS A 157 5.94 -7.75 15.77
N PRO A 158 6.11 -6.42 15.64
CA PRO A 158 5.15 -5.49 16.20
C PRO A 158 3.73 -5.80 15.71
N LYS A 159 2.76 -5.87 16.64
CA LYS A 159 1.35 -6.17 16.33
C LYS A 159 0.75 -5.06 15.45
N ASP A 160 1.01 -3.80 15.81
CA ASP A 160 0.70 -2.65 14.99
C ASP A 160 1.96 -2.07 14.36
N ARG A 161 2.18 -2.38 13.08
CA ARG A 161 3.17 -1.80 12.20
C ARG A 161 2.53 -1.03 11.04
N PHE A 162 1.24 -0.70 11.17
CA PHE A 162 0.39 -0.12 10.13
C PHE A 162 -0.25 1.20 10.57
N HIS A 163 0.36 1.88 11.56
CA HIS A 163 -0.06 3.15 12.12
C HIS A 163 0.81 4.25 11.50
N PHE A 164 0.23 5.13 10.67
CA PHE A 164 0.99 6.11 9.89
C PHE A 164 0.13 7.29 9.48
N THR A 165 0.74 8.30 8.85
CA THR A 165 0.07 9.52 8.38
C THR A 165 0.55 9.90 6.98
N TYR A 166 -0.26 10.74 6.31
CA TYR A 166 0.07 11.44 5.08
C TYR A 166 -0.44 12.88 5.13
N THR A 167 0.11 13.75 4.29
CA THR A 167 -0.63 14.95 3.96
C THR A 167 -1.90 14.56 3.20
N THR A 168 -3.02 15.24 3.47
CA THR A 168 -4.30 14.93 2.80
C THR A 168 -4.16 15.08 1.27
N ALA A 169 -3.38 16.06 0.80
CA ALA A 169 -3.15 16.28 -0.63
C ALA A 169 -2.42 15.11 -1.31
N GLU A 170 -1.38 14.56 -0.67
CA GLU A 170 -0.68 13.36 -1.18
C GLU A 170 -1.61 12.16 -1.21
N TRP A 171 -2.38 11.97 -0.15
CA TRP A 171 -3.34 10.89 -0.06
C TRP A 171 -4.38 10.93 -1.18
N ASP A 172 -4.98 12.10 -1.43
CA ASP A 172 -5.97 12.29 -2.48
C ASP A 172 -5.36 12.05 -3.87
N ALA A 173 -4.14 12.54 -4.13
CA ALA A 173 -3.45 12.32 -5.40
C ALA A 173 -3.20 10.82 -5.68
N LEU A 174 -2.81 10.07 -4.66
CA LEU A 174 -2.51 8.65 -4.78
C LEU A 174 -3.75 7.77 -4.96
N THR A 175 -4.81 8.06 -4.20
CA THR A 175 -6.03 7.23 -4.22
C THR A 175 -6.91 7.49 -5.43
N ASN A 176 -6.97 8.73 -5.91
CA ASN A 176 -7.92 9.14 -6.95
C ASN A 176 -7.33 9.11 -8.36
N ALA A 177 -6.05 9.45 -8.52
CA ALA A 177 -5.45 9.64 -9.85
C ALA A 177 -4.48 8.54 -10.27
N SER A 178 -4.06 7.64 -9.39
CA SER A 178 -2.97 6.68 -9.66
C SER A 178 -1.73 7.37 -10.23
N GLN A 179 -1.45 8.59 -9.77
CA GLN A 179 -0.36 9.41 -10.23
C GLN A 179 0.71 9.55 -9.16
N ASP A 180 1.94 9.48 -9.60
CA ASP A 180 3.11 9.70 -8.75
C ASP A 180 4.13 10.55 -9.52
N THR A 181 4.84 11.43 -8.80
CA THR A 181 5.92 12.22 -9.39
C THR A 181 7.21 11.42 -9.31
N GLY A 182 7.88 11.24 -10.46
CA GLY A 182 9.11 10.49 -10.48
C GLY A 182 9.48 9.97 -11.86
N TYR A 183 10.18 8.84 -11.90
CA TYR A 183 10.65 8.23 -13.14
C TYR A 183 9.80 7.05 -13.61
N GLY A 184 8.82 6.61 -12.81
CA GLY A 184 8.03 5.40 -13.06
C GLY A 184 8.83 4.12 -12.79
N LEU A 185 9.64 4.13 -11.74
CA LEU A 185 10.44 2.99 -11.26
C LEU A 185 9.97 2.56 -9.87
N THR A 186 9.84 1.26 -9.68
CA THR A 186 9.74 0.65 -8.35
C THR A 186 10.92 -0.29 -8.16
N TRP A 187 11.64 -0.10 -7.07
CA TRP A 187 12.84 -0.86 -6.74
C TRP A 187 12.54 -2.03 -5.82
N SER A 188 13.13 -3.19 -6.08
CA SER A 188 13.28 -4.27 -5.12
C SER A 188 14.60 -4.06 -4.38
N VAL A 189 14.56 -4.04 -3.05
CA VAL A 189 15.67 -3.60 -2.20
C VAL A 189 16.01 -4.62 -1.12
N ASN A 190 17.29 -4.80 -0.85
CA ASN A 190 17.74 -5.63 0.27
C ASN A 190 17.84 -4.84 1.58
N SER A 191 18.22 -3.57 1.49
CA SER A 191 18.47 -2.68 2.62
C SER A 191 18.45 -1.23 2.17
N THR A 192 18.07 -0.34 3.06
CA THR A 192 18.23 1.12 2.93
C THR A 192 19.60 1.60 3.44
N THR A 193 20.32 0.75 4.19
CA THR A 193 21.69 1.01 4.65
C THR A 193 22.73 0.29 3.77
N ALA A 194 23.94 0.85 3.68
CA ALA A 194 25.05 0.26 2.93
C ALA A 194 25.56 -1.06 3.57
N PRO A 195 25.96 -2.06 2.77
CA PRO A 195 25.92 -2.08 1.31
C PRO A 195 24.51 -2.34 0.75
N ARG A 196 24.11 -1.54 -0.26
CA ARG A 196 22.76 -1.60 -0.84
C ARG A 196 22.76 -2.41 -2.14
N THR A 197 21.68 -3.16 -2.34
CA THR A 197 21.37 -3.80 -3.62
C THR A 197 19.94 -3.43 -3.99
N TRP A 198 19.79 -2.53 -4.96
CA TRP A 198 18.50 -2.11 -5.47
C TRP A 198 18.38 -2.48 -6.94
N ILE A 199 17.33 -3.23 -7.27
CA ILE A 199 17.07 -3.77 -8.60
C ILE A 199 15.72 -3.24 -9.08
N ALA A 200 15.64 -2.76 -10.32
CA ALA A 200 14.37 -2.33 -10.91
C ALA A 200 13.40 -3.53 -10.97
N ALA A 201 12.34 -3.49 -10.19
CA ALA A 201 11.31 -4.53 -10.13
C ALA A 201 10.17 -4.25 -11.13
N ILE A 202 9.70 -2.99 -11.15
CA ILE A 202 8.65 -2.51 -12.04
C ILE A 202 9.14 -1.28 -12.77
N VAL A 203 8.88 -1.22 -14.06
CA VAL A 203 9.09 -0.05 -14.91
C VAL A 203 7.75 0.27 -15.57
N GLU A 204 7.18 1.43 -15.24
CA GLU A 204 5.87 1.82 -15.77
C GLU A 204 5.93 2.09 -17.27
N PRO A 205 5.02 1.50 -18.06
CA PRO A 205 4.93 1.78 -19.49
C PRO A 205 4.74 3.29 -19.76
N GLY A 206 5.49 3.82 -20.71
CA GLY A 206 5.39 5.24 -21.10
C GLY A 206 6.06 6.23 -20.12
N SER A 207 6.68 5.73 -19.05
CA SER A 207 7.41 6.55 -18.09
C SER A 207 8.77 7.02 -18.61
N PRO A 208 9.39 8.03 -17.95
CA PRO A 208 10.77 8.44 -18.23
C PRO A 208 11.77 7.28 -18.21
N ALA A 209 11.65 6.38 -17.24
CA ALA A 209 12.52 5.21 -17.13
C ALA A 209 12.35 4.22 -18.29
N ALA A 210 11.10 3.94 -18.68
CA ALA A 210 10.80 3.09 -19.84
C ALA A 210 11.34 3.71 -21.13
N ALA A 211 11.15 5.02 -21.34
CA ALA A 211 11.67 5.74 -22.50
C ALA A 211 13.19 5.73 -22.57
N ALA A 212 13.86 5.74 -21.40
CA ALA A 212 15.32 5.63 -21.29
C ALA A 212 15.85 4.20 -21.37
N GLY A 213 14.97 3.20 -21.56
CA GLY A 213 15.32 1.79 -21.74
C GLY A 213 15.77 1.10 -20.45
N ILE A 214 15.39 1.60 -19.28
CA ILE A 214 15.52 0.84 -18.02
C ILE A 214 14.54 -0.34 -18.07
N GLN A 215 14.96 -1.48 -17.55
CA GLN A 215 14.18 -2.72 -17.56
C GLN A 215 14.23 -3.39 -16.19
N ARG A 216 13.26 -4.28 -15.95
CA ARG A 216 13.30 -5.19 -14.81
C ARG A 216 14.64 -5.94 -14.77
N GLY A 217 15.22 -6.01 -13.58
CA GLY A 217 16.52 -6.64 -13.36
C GLY A 217 17.73 -5.70 -13.45
N ASP A 218 17.57 -4.44 -13.89
CA ASP A 218 18.65 -3.47 -13.88
C ASP A 218 19.03 -3.12 -12.43
N LEU A 219 20.32 -3.20 -12.12
CA LEU A 219 20.88 -2.89 -10.80
C LEU A 219 21.33 -1.43 -10.75
N LEU A 220 20.90 -0.69 -9.72
CA LEU A 220 21.36 0.66 -9.44
C LEU A 220 22.76 0.61 -8.80
N THR A 221 23.71 1.39 -9.34
CA THR A 221 25.09 1.45 -8.85
C THR A 221 25.54 2.83 -8.42
N ALA A 222 25.04 3.90 -9.06
CA ALA A 222 25.29 5.28 -8.65
C ALA A 222 24.10 6.18 -8.98
N VAL A 223 24.00 7.34 -8.32
CA VAL A 223 23.08 8.43 -8.61
C VAL A 223 23.90 9.73 -8.66
N ASP A 224 23.82 10.46 -9.75
CA ASP A 224 24.60 11.69 -10.02
C ASP A 224 26.11 11.53 -9.75
N GLY A 225 26.64 10.36 -10.09
CA GLY A 225 28.05 10.00 -9.88
C GLY A 225 28.42 9.62 -8.45
N ILE A 226 27.49 9.63 -7.50
CA ILE A 226 27.71 9.21 -6.11
C ILE A 226 27.52 7.69 -6.01
N ASP A 227 28.46 6.96 -5.40
CA ASP A 227 28.35 5.52 -5.16
C ASP A 227 27.12 5.20 -4.30
N PHE A 228 26.11 4.63 -4.96
CA PHE A 228 24.88 4.24 -4.29
C PHE A 228 25.05 3.04 -3.35
N ILE A 229 25.94 2.11 -3.73
CA ILE A 229 26.06 0.83 -3.03
C ILE A 229 26.68 1.00 -1.65
N ASN A 230 27.77 1.77 -1.55
CA ASN A 230 28.62 1.75 -0.36
C ASN A 230 28.65 3.06 0.44
N THR A 231 28.21 4.19 -0.12
CA THR A 231 28.32 5.46 0.61
C THR A 231 27.52 5.45 1.92
N THR A 232 28.16 5.96 2.99
CA THR A 232 27.55 6.17 4.32
C THR A 232 27.61 7.63 4.74
N ASP A 233 28.23 8.50 3.92
CA ASP A 233 28.30 9.93 4.17
C ASP A 233 26.90 10.56 4.14
N LYS A 234 26.50 11.24 5.21
CA LYS A 234 25.14 11.78 5.36
C LYS A 234 24.74 12.79 4.30
N ALA A 235 25.70 13.64 3.87
CA ALA A 235 25.42 14.64 2.85
C ALA A 235 25.24 13.98 1.47
N GLN A 236 26.09 12.99 1.14
CA GLN A 236 25.91 12.21 -0.08
C GLN A 236 24.64 11.37 -0.06
N VAL A 237 24.27 10.79 1.08
CA VAL A 237 23.00 10.05 1.24
C VAL A 237 21.80 10.95 0.99
N ALA A 238 21.82 12.20 1.44
CA ALA A 238 20.77 13.17 1.13
C ALA A 238 20.64 13.39 -0.40
N LEU A 239 21.78 13.63 -1.08
CA LEU A 239 21.79 13.78 -2.54
C LEU A 239 21.31 12.52 -3.30
N LEU A 240 21.62 11.32 -2.77
CA LEU A 240 21.08 10.08 -3.34
C LEU A 240 19.55 10.02 -3.21
N ASN A 241 19.00 10.43 -2.07
CA ASN A 241 17.54 10.48 -1.88
C ASN A 241 16.88 11.48 -2.82
N ASP A 242 17.44 12.69 -2.96
CA ASP A 242 16.94 13.71 -3.88
C ASP A 242 16.90 13.19 -5.32
N GLY A 243 17.98 12.51 -5.76
CA GLY A 243 18.04 11.95 -7.11
C GLY A 243 17.17 10.72 -7.34
N LEU A 244 16.81 9.97 -6.30
CA LEU A 244 15.93 8.80 -6.41
C LEU A 244 14.45 9.15 -6.34
N SER A 245 14.12 10.20 -5.60
CA SER A 245 12.76 10.60 -5.27
C SER A 245 12.59 12.11 -5.49
N PRO A 246 12.53 12.55 -6.76
CA PRO A 246 12.35 13.96 -7.07
C PRO A 246 11.00 14.45 -6.56
N ASP A 247 10.99 15.62 -5.92
CA ASP A 247 9.78 16.22 -5.34
C ASP A 247 8.87 16.82 -6.42
N THR A 248 9.47 17.30 -7.54
CA THR A 248 8.73 17.99 -8.59
C THR A 248 9.01 17.41 -9.98
N ALA A 249 8.03 17.52 -10.86
CA ALA A 249 8.21 17.16 -12.27
C ALA A 249 9.18 18.14 -12.95
N GLY A 250 10.09 17.60 -13.77
CA GLY A 250 11.09 18.36 -14.51
C GLY A 250 12.50 18.32 -13.89
N GLU A 251 12.68 17.77 -12.70
CA GLU A 251 14.00 17.57 -12.10
C GLU A 251 14.81 16.57 -12.91
N ARG A 252 16.13 16.79 -12.96
CA ARG A 252 17.03 15.99 -13.81
C ARG A 252 18.12 15.37 -12.98
N HIS A 253 18.21 14.03 -13.08
CA HIS A 253 19.22 13.24 -12.41
C HIS A 253 19.78 12.16 -13.34
N THR A 254 20.95 11.64 -13.00
CA THR A 254 21.59 10.56 -13.76
C THR A 254 21.69 9.31 -12.90
N LEU A 255 21.05 8.25 -13.30
CA LEU A 255 21.19 6.94 -12.66
C LEU A 255 22.24 6.12 -13.42
N THR A 256 23.26 5.61 -12.71
CA THR A 256 24.16 4.61 -13.26
C THR A 256 23.58 3.23 -12.96
N ILE A 257 23.23 2.50 -14.03
CA ILE A 257 22.63 1.17 -13.92
C ILE A 257 23.52 0.10 -14.56
N ARG A 258 23.46 -1.12 -14.01
CA ARG A 258 24.15 -2.29 -14.52
C ARG A 258 23.16 -3.36 -14.95
N ARG A 259 23.31 -3.84 -16.19
CA ARG A 259 22.57 -4.98 -16.75
C ARG A 259 23.58 -6.04 -17.21
N GLY A 260 23.61 -7.19 -16.52
CA GLY A 260 24.69 -8.17 -16.70
C GLY A 260 26.05 -7.53 -16.42
N ASP A 261 26.94 -7.59 -17.41
CA ASP A 261 28.28 -7.00 -17.32
C ASP A 261 28.37 -5.56 -17.86
N THR A 262 27.27 -5.00 -18.34
CA THR A 262 27.26 -3.66 -18.94
C THR A 262 26.74 -2.63 -17.94
N THR A 263 27.54 -1.60 -17.69
CA THR A 263 27.16 -0.42 -16.89
C THR A 263 26.96 0.77 -17.84
N ARG A 264 25.91 1.55 -17.60
CA ARG A 264 25.61 2.77 -18.37
C ARG A 264 24.98 3.84 -17.49
N ASP A 265 25.24 5.09 -17.84
CA ASP A 265 24.57 6.26 -17.27
C ASP A 265 23.27 6.51 -18.04
N VAL A 266 22.22 6.81 -17.28
CA VAL A 266 20.89 7.08 -17.80
C VAL A 266 20.42 8.41 -17.22
N ALA A 267 20.40 9.43 -18.06
CA ALA A 267 19.83 10.73 -17.69
C ALA A 267 18.29 10.63 -17.70
N LEU A 268 17.67 10.98 -16.60
CA LEU A 268 16.23 10.97 -16.42
C LEU A 268 15.71 12.38 -16.10
N THR A 269 14.52 12.68 -16.58
CA THR A 269 13.77 13.85 -16.16
C THR A 269 12.49 13.35 -15.50
N SER A 270 12.24 13.77 -14.26
CA SER A 270 11.03 13.38 -13.53
C SER A 270 9.77 13.90 -14.21
N ALA A 271 8.69 13.18 -14.09
CA ALA A 271 7.38 13.54 -14.64
C ALA A 271 6.27 13.07 -13.68
N VAL A 272 5.07 13.60 -13.86
CA VAL A 272 3.88 12.98 -13.30
C VAL A 272 3.61 11.70 -14.10
N VAL A 273 3.75 10.56 -13.46
CA VAL A 273 3.57 9.22 -14.06
C VAL A 273 2.25 8.64 -13.60
N THR A 274 1.38 8.28 -14.54
CA THR A 274 0.16 7.53 -14.24
C THR A 274 0.49 6.04 -14.21
N THR A 275 0.25 5.38 -13.09
CA THR A 275 0.51 3.96 -12.94
C THR A 275 -0.63 3.13 -13.54
N THR A 276 -0.27 1.96 -14.05
CA THR A 276 -1.22 0.98 -14.61
C THR A 276 -1.25 -0.25 -13.70
N PRO A 277 -2.20 -0.35 -12.75
CA PRO A 277 -2.22 -1.45 -11.78
C PRO A 277 -2.35 -2.85 -12.38
N VAL A 278 -3.06 -3.01 -13.50
CA VAL A 278 -3.30 -4.31 -14.15
C VAL A 278 -2.49 -4.40 -15.44
N LYS A 279 -1.51 -5.29 -15.48
CA LYS A 279 -0.55 -5.42 -16.59
C LYS A 279 -0.41 -6.87 -17.05
N ASN A 280 0.27 -7.07 -18.17
CA ASN A 280 0.69 -8.37 -18.70
C ASN A 280 -0.46 -9.38 -18.89
N VAL A 281 -1.67 -8.90 -19.19
CA VAL A 281 -2.86 -9.74 -19.40
C VAL A 281 -2.66 -10.62 -20.64
N LYS A 282 -2.66 -11.93 -20.46
CA LYS A 282 -2.52 -12.90 -21.55
C LYS A 282 -3.10 -14.26 -21.21
N VAL A 283 -3.29 -15.07 -22.23
CA VAL A 283 -3.59 -16.51 -22.08
C VAL A 283 -2.40 -17.32 -22.55
N ILE A 284 -1.97 -18.25 -21.73
CA ILE A 284 -0.88 -19.18 -21.98
C ILE A 284 -1.49 -20.53 -22.36
N ASP A 285 -1.20 -20.98 -23.58
CA ASP A 285 -1.60 -22.32 -24.03
C ASP A 285 -0.71 -23.37 -23.36
N THR A 286 -1.32 -24.34 -22.70
CA THR A 286 -0.62 -25.45 -22.06
C THR A 286 -1.21 -26.78 -22.49
N PRO A 287 -0.49 -27.91 -22.36
CA PRO A 287 -1.04 -29.23 -22.68
C PRO A 287 -2.31 -29.59 -21.90
N THR A 288 -2.56 -28.93 -20.76
CA THR A 288 -3.69 -29.19 -19.87
C THR A 288 -4.76 -28.09 -19.91
N GLY A 289 -4.75 -27.24 -20.93
CA GLY A 289 -5.73 -26.18 -21.14
C GLY A 289 -5.14 -24.77 -21.10
N LYS A 290 -6.00 -23.79 -21.29
CA LYS A 290 -5.64 -22.37 -21.36
C LYS A 290 -5.58 -21.75 -19.98
N VAL A 291 -4.44 -21.15 -19.64
CA VAL A 291 -4.18 -20.49 -18.35
C VAL A 291 -4.16 -19.00 -18.57
N GLY A 292 -5.09 -18.27 -17.95
CA GLY A 292 -5.02 -16.81 -17.84
C GLY A 292 -3.85 -16.39 -16.95
N TYR A 293 -3.19 -15.30 -17.32
CA TYR A 293 -2.21 -14.61 -16.48
C TYR A 293 -2.48 -13.12 -16.51
N LEU A 294 -2.37 -12.48 -15.36
CA LEU A 294 -2.26 -11.03 -15.23
C LEU A 294 -1.42 -10.69 -14.00
N SER A 295 -0.65 -9.61 -14.06
CA SER A 295 -0.07 -8.97 -12.88
C SER A 295 -1.02 -7.88 -12.39
N PHE A 296 -1.23 -7.85 -11.08
CA PHE A 296 -2.10 -6.89 -10.41
C PHE A 296 -1.37 -6.28 -9.22
N GLU A 297 -1.10 -4.96 -9.28
CA GLU A 297 -0.13 -4.30 -8.41
C GLU A 297 -0.77 -3.37 -7.35
N ASP A 298 -2.04 -2.95 -7.53
CA ASP A 298 -2.68 -2.02 -6.61
C ASP A 298 -4.21 -2.08 -6.69
N HIS A 299 -4.89 -2.14 -5.54
CA HIS A 299 -6.36 -2.11 -5.41
C HIS A 299 -6.88 -0.66 -5.33
N ASN A 300 -6.50 0.21 -6.25
CA ASN A 300 -7.00 1.58 -6.30
C ASN A 300 -8.24 1.73 -7.19
N GLY A 301 -8.83 2.94 -7.24
CA GLY A 301 -10.05 3.17 -8.03
C GLY A 301 -9.89 2.91 -9.52
N VAL A 302 -8.71 3.21 -10.10
CA VAL A 302 -8.43 2.99 -11.54
C VAL A 302 -8.40 1.51 -11.90
N SER A 303 -8.01 0.65 -10.96
CA SER A 303 -7.89 -0.79 -11.20
C SER A 303 -9.23 -1.49 -11.47
N GLU A 304 -10.37 -0.95 -11.02
CA GLU A 304 -11.69 -1.55 -11.23
C GLU A 304 -11.98 -1.78 -12.72
N GLN A 305 -11.91 -0.74 -13.57
CA GLN A 305 -12.15 -0.89 -15.01
C GLN A 305 -11.07 -1.73 -15.69
N GLN A 306 -9.82 -1.65 -15.23
CA GLN A 306 -8.73 -2.43 -15.79
C GLN A 306 -8.92 -3.93 -15.53
N LEU A 307 -9.36 -4.33 -14.33
CA LEU A 307 -9.73 -5.71 -14.00
C LEU A 307 -10.89 -6.21 -14.85
N VAL A 308 -11.93 -5.39 -15.04
CA VAL A 308 -13.06 -5.72 -15.92
C VAL A 308 -12.57 -6.02 -17.34
N ASN A 309 -11.69 -5.17 -17.89
CA ASN A 309 -11.12 -5.36 -19.22
C ASN A 309 -10.25 -6.64 -19.28
N ALA A 310 -9.43 -6.88 -18.25
CA ALA A 310 -8.58 -8.06 -18.17
C ALA A 310 -9.41 -9.36 -18.14
N PHE A 311 -10.39 -9.45 -17.24
CA PHE A 311 -11.24 -10.65 -17.15
C PHE A 311 -12.11 -10.86 -18.37
N THR A 312 -12.58 -9.79 -19.04
CA THR A 312 -13.27 -9.87 -20.33
C THR A 312 -12.34 -10.47 -21.39
N THR A 313 -11.10 -10.02 -21.46
CA THR A 313 -10.08 -10.53 -22.39
C THR A 313 -9.78 -12.00 -22.13
N LEU A 314 -9.49 -12.38 -20.87
CA LEU A 314 -9.21 -13.76 -20.49
C LEU A 314 -10.38 -14.69 -20.81
N LYS A 315 -11.61 -14.28 -20.50
CA LYS A 315 -12.84 -15.03 -20.80
C LYS A 315 -13.01 -15.24 -22.30
N ASN A 316 -12.88 -14.18 -23.10
CA ASN A 316 -13.04 -14.24 -24.56
C ASN A 316 -11.99 -15.11 -25.23
N GLN A 317 -10.78 -15.19 -24.65
CA GLN A 317 -9.70 -16.06 -25.12
C GLN A 317 -9.82 -17.51 -24.60
N GLY A 318 -10.84 -17.79 -23.77
CA GLY A 318 -11.17 -19.12 -23.28
C GLY A 318 -10.27 -19.61 -22.15
N ALA A 319 -9.79 -18.72 -21.28
CA ALA A 319 -9.04 -19.13 -20.08
C ALA A 319 -9.93 -19.99 -19.16
N THR A 320 -9.42 -21.16 -18.78
CA THR A 320 -10.09 -22.15 -17.90
C THR A 320 -9.38 -22.32 -16.57
N ASP A 321 -8.29 -21.61 -16.35
CA ASP A 321 -7.48 -21.56 -15.14
C ASP A 321 -6.83 -20.18 -15.04
N LEU A 322 -6.29 -19.81 -13.86
CA LEU A 322 -5.73 -18.49 -13.64
C LEU A 322 -4.46 -18.56 -12.78
N VAL A 323 -3.42 -17.87 -13.21
CA VAL A 323 -2.31 -17.42 -12.38
C VAL A 323 -2.46 -15.91 -12.17
N LEU A 324 -2.79 -15.51 -10.96
CA LEU A 324 -2.92 -14.11 -10.53
C LEU A 324 -1.62 -13.67 -9.85
N ASP A 325 -0.89 -12.77 -10.47
CA ASP A 325 0.38 -12.27 -9.94
C ASP A 325 0.15 -11.03 -9.08
N MET A 326 0.11 -11.24 -7.77
CA MET A 326 0.00 -10.18 -6.77
C MET A 326 1.28 -10.03 -5.94
N ARG A 327 2.44 -10.53 -6.45
CA ARG A 327 3.72 -10.49 -5.70
C ARG A 327 4.11 -9.11 -5.22
N TYR A 328 3.63 -8.06 -5.87
CA TYR A 328 3.93 -6.67 -5.59
C TYR A 328 2.70 -5.85 -5.17
N ASN A 329 1.59 -6.48 -4.81
CA ASN A 329 0.36 -5.79 -4.48
C ASN A 329 0.20 -5.58 -2.97
N GLY A 330 0.41 -4.35 -2.51
CA GLY A 330 0.27 -3.96 -1.09
C GLY A 330 -1.17 -3.88 -0.58
N GLY A 331 -2.17 -4.08 -1.42
CA GLY A 331 -3.58 -3.98 -1.03
C GLY A 331 -4.27 -2.74 -1.58
N GLY A 332 -5.19 -2.15 -0.84
CA GLY A 332 -6.00 -0.98 -1.18
C GLY A 332 -7.49 -1.18 -0.91
N LEU A 333 -8.35 -0.87 -1.89
CA LEU A 333 -9.80 -0.87 -1.73
C LEU A 333 -10.38 -2.29 -1.61
N LEU A 334 -11.00 -2.61 -0.47
CA LEU A 334 -11.65 -3.92 -0.24
C LEU A 334 -12.80 -4.21 -1.21
N TYR A 335 -13.48 -3.18 -1.71
CA TYR A 335 -14.54 -3.38 -2.70
C TYR A 335 -13.97 -3.85 -4.05
N VAL A 336 -12.81 -3.34 -4.48
CA VAL A 336 -12.09 -3.84 -5.67
C VAL A 336 -11.64 -5.29 -5.44
N ALA A 337 -11.15 -5.62 -4.24
CA ALA A 337 -10.79 -6.99 -3.88
C ALA A 337 -12.00 -7.96 -3.93
N SER A 338 -13.16 -7.51 -3.45
CA SER A 338 -14.42 -8.26 -3.51
C SER A 338 -14.87 -8.52 -4.96
N GLU A 339 -14.76 -7.53 -5.83
CA GLU A 339 -15.07 -7.64 -7.26
C GLU A 339 -14.11 -8.60 -7.97
N LEU A 340 -12.81 -8.48 -7.72
CA LEU A 340 -11.79 -9.40 -8.23
C LEU A 340 -12.09 -10.85 -7.80
N ALA A 341 -12.39 -11.06 -6.52
CA ALA A 341 -12.74 -12.37 -6.00
C ALA A 341 -14.00 -12.95 -6.67
N TYR A 342 -15.02 -12.10 -6.94
CA TYR A 342 -16.18 -12.51 -7.74
C TYR A 342 -15.81 -12.84 -9.19
N MET A 343 -14.99 -12.03 -9.85
CA MET A 343 -14.55 -12.28 -11.23
C MET A 343 -13.80 -13.62 -11.34
N ILE A 344 -13.12 -14.05 -10.27
CA ILE A 344 -12.49 -15.38 -10.20
C ILE A 344 -13.54 -16.47 -9.97
N ALA A 345 -14.31 -16.39 -8.87
CA ALA A 345 -15.20 -17.46 -8.39
C ALA A 345 -16.53 -17.55 -9.14
N GLY A 346 -17.02 -16.43 -9.68
CA GLY A 346 -18.26 -16.34 -10.46
C GLY A 346 -19.54 -16.43 -9.62
N PRO A 347 -20.70 -16.71 -10.27
CA PRO A 347 -22.04 -16.60 -9.68
C PRO A 347 -22.26 -17.40 -8.40
N ALA A 348 -21.54 -18.51 -8.21
CA ALA A 348 -21.66 -19.33 -7.00
C ALA A 348 -21.23 -18.60 -5.71
N SER A 349 -20.45 -17.52 -5.82
CA SER A 349 -20.02 -16.68 -4.72
C SER A 349 -20.90 -15.43 -4.51
N ASN A 350 -21.73 -15.06 -5.50
CA ASN A 350 -22.49 -13.81 -5.46
C ASN A 350 -23.28 -13.64 -4.16
N GLY A 351 -23.12 -12.50 -3.51
CA GLY A 351 -23.82 -12.16 -2.26
C GLY A 351 -23.34 -12.91 -1.02
N LYS A 352 -22.44 -13.90 -1.14
CA LYS A 352 -21.79 -14.50 0.04
C LYS A 352 -20.84 -13.49 0.67
N THR A 353 -20.57 -13.64 1.96
CA THR A 353 -19.60 -12.81 2.68
C THR A 353 -18.21 -12.97 2.06
N PHE A 354 -17.66 -11.87 1.53
CA PHE A 354 -16.27 -11.76 1.14
C PHE A 354 -15.42 -11.48 2.38
N GLU A 355 -15.79 -10.45 3.13
CA GLU A 355 -15.14 -10.07 4.37
C GLU A 355 -16.13 -9.50 5.37
N ARG A 356 -15.95 -9.83 6.65
CA ARG A 356 -16.63 -9.23 7.80
C ARG A 356 -15.59 -8.47 8.61
N ALA A 357 -15.83 -7.19 8.86
CA ALA A 357 -15.03 -6.39 9.77
C ALA A 357 -15.42 -6.68 11.23
N ILE A 358 -14.42 -6.94 12.06
CA ILE A 358 -14.55 -7.14 13.51
C ILE A 358 -13.87 -5.94 14.17
N TYR A 359 -14.67 -5.07 14.77
CA TYR A 359 -14.24 -3.84 15.44
C TYR A 359 -13.96 -4.07 16.93
N ASN A 360 -13.48 -3.02 17.61
CA ASN A 360 -13.45 -2.95 19.06
C ASN A 360 -14.88 -2.89 19.64
N ASP A 361 -15.01 -2.98 20.97
CA ASP A 361 -16.29 -2.98 21.69
C ASP A 361 -17.02 -1.61 21.74
N LYS A 362 -16.37 -0.53 21.25
CA LYS A 362 -16.94 0.82 21.17
C LYS A 362 -17.53 1.15 19.80
N THR A 363 -17.18 0.39 18.78
CA THR A 363 -17.63 0.60 17.41
C THR A 363 -18.70 -0.39 17.02
N ALA A 364 -19.85 0.10 16.55
CA ALA A 364 -20.93 -0.76 16.06
C ALA A 364 -20.45 -1.54 14.81
N PRO A 365 -20.77 -2.84 14.69
CA PRO A 365 -20.38 -3.63 13.54
C PRO A 365 -21.11 -3.20 12.27
N ASP A 366 -20.38 -3.16 11.16
CA ASP A 366 -20.95 -2.93 9.84
C ASP A 366 -21.52 -4.22 9.22
N ALA A 367 -22.33 -4.07 8.18
CA ALA A 367 -22.74 -5.18 7.36
C ALA A 367 -21.51 -5.79 6.64
N PRO A 368 -21.43 -7.14 6.54
CA PRO A 368 -20.33 -7.76 5.81
C PRO A 368 -20.24 -7.30 4.35
N ILE A 369 -19.03 -7.14 3.84
CA ILE A 369 -18.78 -6.91 2.41
C ILE A 369 -19.10 -8.21 1.68
N PRO A 370 -20.04 -8.22 0.71
CA PRO A 370 -20.35 -9.41 -0.06
C PRO A 370 -19.37 -9.58 -1.24
N PHE A 371 -19.28 -10.77 -1.81
CA PHE A 371 -18.78 -10.94 -3.18
C PHE A 371 -19.70 -10.16 -4.14
N ARG A 372 -19.15 -9.18 -4.84
CA ARG A 372 -19.92 -8.25 -5.68
C ARG A 372 -19.92 -8.70 -7.13
N SER A 373 -21.11 -8.93 -7.66
CA SER A 373 -21.32 -9.28 -9.09
C SER A 373 -21.42 -8.06 -10.01
N THR A 374 -21.40 -6.86 -9.44
CA THR A 374 -21.49 -5.59 -10.18
C THR A 374 -20.45 -4.61 -9.70
N ALA A 375 -19.96 -3.76 -10.59
CA ALA A 375 -19.00 -2.70 -10.30
C ALA A 375 -19.54 -1.73 -9.23
N PHE A 376 -18.67 -1.34 -8.32
CA PHE A 376 -18.96 -0.33 -7.30
C PHE A 376 -19.08 1.07 -7.93
N GLY A 377 -18.28 1.32 -8.96
CA GLY A 377 -18.28 2.58 -9.71
C GLY A 377 -17.14 3.51 -9.37
N PHE A 378 -15.95 2.98 -9.09
CA PHE A 378 -14.73 3.78 -8.94
C PHE A 378 -14.25 4.31 -10.29
N SER A 379 -14.08 3.42 -11.28
CA SER A 379 -13.70 3.76 -12.65
C SER A 379 -14.53 3.05 -13.71
N ALA A 380 -15.21 1.96 -13.37
CA ALA A 380 -16.21 1.32 -14.21
C ALA A 380 -17.59 1.93 -13.95
N PRO A 381 -18.53 1.85 -14.91
CA PRO A 381 -19.90 2.30 -14.70
C PRO A 381 -20.54 1.60 -13.50
N ARG A 382 -21.05 2.37 -12.55
CA ARG A 382 -21.69 1.84 -11.34
C ARG A 382 -22.79 0.82 -11.68
N ASN A 383 -22.80 -0.30 -10.96
CA ASN A 383 -23.71 -1.43 -11.16
C ASN A 383 -23.56 -2.16 -12.51
N MET A 384 -22.50 -1.91 -13.28
CA MET A 384 -22.18 -2.72 -14.45
C MET A 384 -21.92 -4.17 -14.01
N ALA A 385 -22.52 -5.14 -14.74
CA ALA A 385 -22.26 -6.55 -14.47
C ALA A 385 -20.81 -6.93 -14.73
N LEU A 386 -20.17 -7.58 -13.74
CA LEU A 386 -18.77 -7.97 -13.84
C LEU A 386 -18.61 -9.26 -14.66
N PRO A 387 -17.57 -9.34 -15.53
CA PRO A 387 -17.18 -10.59 -16.16
C PRO A 387 -16.66 -11.56 -15.11
N TYR A 388 -16.71 -12.88 -15.38
CA TYR A 388 -16.17 -13.88 -14.48
C TYR A 388 -15.64 -15.11 -15.24
N LEU A 389 -14.69 -15.81 -14.62
CA LEU A 389 -14.17 -17.09 -15.11
C LEU A 389 -14.86 -18.29 -14.45
N GLY A 390 -15.37 -18.17 -13.23
CA GLY A 390 -16.10 -19.24 -12.52
C GLY A 390 -15.20 -20.38 -12.05
N LEU A 391 -14.00 -20.05 -11.60
CA LEU A 391 -12.97 -21.02 -11.24
C LEU A 391 -13.22 -21.65 -9.87
N LYS A 392 -12.79 -22.92 -9.72
CA LYS A 392 -12.75 -23.64 -8.44
C LYS A 392 -11.38 -23.63 -7.77
N ARG A 393 -10.37 -23.20 -8.53
CA ARG A 393 -9.00 -22.97 -8.04
C ARG A 393 -8.40 -21.75 -8.72
N VAL A 394 -7.42 -21.16 -8.06
CA VAL A 394 -6.57 -20.10 -8.59
C VAL A 394 -5.17 -20.27 -8.00
N THR A 395 -4.14 -20.03 -8.81
CA THR A 395 -2.77 -19.92 -8.32
C THR A 395 -2.44 -18.45 -8.16
N VAL A 396 -1.94 -18.05 -6.99
CA VAL A 396 -1.54 -16.67 -6.71
C VAL A 396 -0.04 -16.61 -6.49
N LEU A 397 0.65 -15.72 -7.20
CA LEU A 397 2.06 -15.44 -6.96
C LEU A 397 2.17 -14.38 -5.86
N THR A 398 2.94 -14.70 -4.81
CA THR A 398 3.01 -13.89 -3.58
C THR A 398 4.44 -13.64 -3.13
N THR A 399 4.65 -12.51 -2.44
CA THR A 399 5.86 -12.19 -1.67
C THR A 399 5.47 -11.52 -0.34
N SER A 400 6.46 -11.07 0.43
CA SER A 400 6.21 -10.23 1.62
C SER A 400 5.53 -8.89 1.30
N ASP A 401 5.51 -8.49 0.04
CA ASP A 401 4.82 -7.28 -0.45
C ASP A 401 3.35 -7.53 -0.84
N THR A 402 2.89 -8.79 -0.81
CA THR A 402 1.48 -9.15 -0.97
C THR A 402 0.77 -8.93 0.35
N CYS A 403 -0.10 -7.89 0.43
CA CYS A 403 -0.59 -7.40 1.72
C CYS A 403 -2.07 -7.01 1.70
N SER A 404 -2.72 -7.00 2.88
CA SER A 404 -4.01 -6.36 3.13
C SER A 404 -5.13 -6.84 2.18
N ALA A 405 -5.68 -5.98 1.31
CA ALA A 405 -6.75 -6.34 0.36
C ALA A 405 -6.35 -7.53 -0.56
N SER A 406 -5.06 -7.69 -0.90
CA SER A 406 -4.56 -8.86 -1.62
C SER A 406 -4.67 -10.14 -0.79
N GLU A 407 -4.38 -10.07 0.51
CA GLU A 407 -4.59 -11.18 1.44
C GLU A 407 -6.09 -11.44 1.69
N ALA A 408 -6.92 -10.38 1.67
CA ALA A 408 -8.38 -10.51 1.74
C ALA A 408 -8.94 -11.26 0.51
N VAL A 409 -8.40 -11.08 -0.71
CA VAL A 409 -8.76 -11.90 -1.90
C VAL A 409 -8.47 -13.37 -1.63
N ILE A 410 -7.27 -13.70 -1.13
CA ILE A 410 -6.87 -15.08 -0.79
C ILE A 410 -7.83 -15.66 0.27
N ASN A 411 -8.06 -14.91 1.35
CA ASN A 411 -8.90 -15.31 2.47
C ASN A 411 -10.36 -15.48 2.07
N GLY A 412 -10.92 -14.52 1.35
CA GLY A 412 -12.32 -14.52 0.89
C GLY A 412 -12.61 -15.70 -0.05
N LEU A 413 -11.73 -15.97 -1.01
CA LEU A 413 -11.86 -17.11 -1.93
C LEU A 413 -11.83 -18.45 -1.16
N ARG A 414 -10.92 -18.62 -0.21
CA ARG A 414 -10.89 -19.81 0.69
C ARG A 414 -12.15 -19.93 1.54
N GLY A 415 -12.76 -18.78 1.90
CA GLY A 415 -14.02 -18.70 2.63
C GLY A 415 -15.21 -19.30 1.90
N VAL A 416 -15.18 -19.33 0.56
CA VAL A 416 -16.24 -19.87 -0.31
C VAL A 416 -15.83 -21.13 -1.08
N ASP A 417 -14.82 -21.85 -0.58
CA ASP A 417 -14.35 -23.15 -1.07
C ASP A 417 -13.67 -23.09 -2.46
N VAL A 418 -13.11 -21.94 -2.84
CA VAL A 418 -12.17 -21.86 -3.95
C VAL A 418 -10.78 -22.26 -3.42
N GLN A 419 -10.14 -23.23 -4.06
CA GLN A 419 -8.76 -23.62 -3.76
C GLN A 419 -7.83 -22.47 -4.19
N VAL A 420 -6.99 -22.00 -3.26
CA VAL A 420 -6.00 -20.96 -3.53
C VAL A 420 -4.62 -21.50 -3.20
N ASP A 421 -3.84 -21.76 -4.25
CA ASP A 421 -2.46 -22.21 -4.16
C ASP A 421 -1.53 -21.01 -4.25
N LEU A 422 -0.59 -20.89 -3.31
CA LEU A 422 0.33 -19.75 -3.22
C LEU A 422 1.73 -20.18 -3.67
N ILE A 423 2.30 -19.47 -4.63
CA ILE A 423 3.66 -19.74 -5.13
C ILE A 423 4.50 -18.49 -4.89
N GLY A 424 5.61 -18.66 -4.18
CA GLY A 424 6.53 -17.55 -3.91
C GLY A 424 6.95 -17.45 -2.46
N GLY A 425 6.71 -16.30 -1.82
CA GLY A 425 7.02 -16.02 -0.42
C GLY A 425 5.77 -15.94 0.46
N THR A 426 5.99 -15.94 1.79
CA THR A 426 4.96 -15.65 2.78
C THR A 426 4.48 -14.21 2.62
N THR A 427 3.17 -14.00 2.67
CA THR A 427 2.55 -12.67 2.56
C THR A 427 2.84 -11.81 3.79
N CYS A 428 2.51 -10.51 3.75
CA CYS A 428 2.92 -9.57 4.79
C CYS A 428 2.27 -9.82 6.16
N GLY A 429 1.02 -10.30 6.19
CA GLY A 429 0.28 -10.54 7.43
C GLY A 429 -0.45 -9.30 7.95
N LYS A 430 -1.35 -8.73 7.13
CA LYS A 430 -2.21 -7.61 7.52
C LYS A 430 -3.69 -7.98 7.41
N PRO A 431 -4.24 -8.76 8.35
CA PRO A 431 -5.69 -9.02 8.41
C PRO A 431 -6.50 -7.81 8.85
N TYR A 432 -5.94 -6.63 8.82
CA TYR A 432 -6.46 -5.41 9.43
C TYR A 432 -6.81 -4.36 8.40
N GLY A 433 -7.77 -3.51 8.75
CA GLY A 433 -8.13 -2.37 7.94
C GLY A 433 -8.52 -1.15 8.77
N PHE A 434 -8.75 -0.06 8.05
CA PHE A 434 -9.11 1.23 8.63
C PHE A 434 -9.88 2.10 7.64
N THR A 435 -10.51 3.14 8.17
CA THR A 435 -11.03 4.27 7.42
C THR A 435 -10.10 5.46 7.66
N PRO A 436 -9.56 6.07 6.60
CA PRO A 436 -8.75 7.28 6.73
C PRO A 436 -9.51 8.39 7.47
N MET A 437 -8.79 9.17 8.29
CA MET A 437 -9.36 10.31 9.03
C MET A 437 -8.56 11.56 8.75
N ASP A 438 -9.19 12.51 8.06
CA ASP A 438 -8.59 13.81 7.77
C ASP A 438 -8.78 14.77 8.94
N ASN A 439 -7.68 15.42 9.32
CA ASN A 439 -7.72 16.52 10.28
C ASN A 439 -6.55 17.48 10.03
N CYS A 440 -6.84 18.77 9.88
CA CYS A 440 -5.83 19.83 9.77
C CYS A 440 -4.77 19.59 8.68
N GLY A 441 -5.19 19.06 7.52
CA GLY A 441 -4.29 18.81 6.38
C GLY A 441 -3.47 17.52 6.46
N THR A 442 -3.69 16.73 7.51
CA THR A 442 -3.10 15.40 7.67
C THR A 442 -4.19 14.35 7.63
N THR A 443 -3.95 13.27 6.90
CA THR A 443 -4.77 12.06 6.91
C THR A 443 -4.11 11.02 7.81
N TYR A 444 -4.85 10.57 8.81
CA TYR A 444 -4.40 9.64 9.85
C TYR A 444 -4.94 8.24 9.59
N PHE A 445 -4.11 7.23 9.83
CA PHE A 445 -4.41 5.83 9.62
C PHE A 445 -4.08 5.02 10.88
N THR A 446 -5.10 4.53 11.54
CA THR A 446 -4.99 3.63 12.69
C THR A 446 -5.81 2.38 12.45
N ILE A 447 -5.36 1.22 12.92
CA ILE A 447 -6.08 -0.05 12.74
C ILE A 447 -7.42 0.00 13.47
N GLN A 448 -8.53 -0.15 12.74
CA GLN A 448 -9.88 -0.06 13.31
C GLN A 448 -10.60 -1.40 13.36
N PHE A 449 -10.27 -2.33 12.46
CA PHE A 449 -10.93 -3.64 12.42
C PHE A 449 -9.98 -4.75 11.97
N GLN A 450 -10.38 -5.98 12.29
CA GLN A 450 -9.82 -7.21 11.73
C GLN A 450 -10.81 -7.83 10.75
N GLY A 451 -10.34 -8.21 9.55
CA GLY A 451 -11.14 -8.89 8.55
C GLY A 451 -11.27 -10.39 8.81
N ALA A 452 -12.47 -10.94 8.58
CA ALA A 452 -12.71 -12.38 8.62
C ALA A 452 -13.56 -12.83 7.44
N ASN A 453 -13.23 -13.97 6.83
CA ASN A 453 -13.95 -14.54 5.70
C ASN A 453 -15.31 -15.16 6.10
N ALA A 454 -16.03 -15.74 5.12
CA ALA A 454 -17.34 -16.38 5.33
C ALA A 454 -17.34 -17.51 6.37
N LYS A 455 -16.18 -18.13 6.66
CA LYS A 455 -16.00 -19.17 7.66
C LYS A 455 -15.53 -18.64 9.02
N GLY A 456 -15.40 -17.32 9.15
CA GLY A 456 -14.93 -16.65 10.37
C GLY A 456 -13.40 -16.65 10.55
N PHE A 457 -12.63 -17.10 9.55
CA PHE A 457 -11.17 -17.08 9.62
C PHE A 457 -10.62 -15.69 9.27
N GLY A 458 -9.77 -15.14 10.14
CA GLY A 458 -9.08 -13.84 9.97
C GLY A 458 -7.74 -13.79 10.70
N ASP A 459 -7.23 -14.92 11.19
CA ASP A 459 -5.96 -14.99 11.93
C ASP A 459 -4.79 -15.29 10.98
N PHE A 460 -4.31 -14.26 10.32
CA PHE A 460 -3.12 -14.33 9.44
C PHE A 460 -2.16 -13.15 9.66
N ALA A 461 -2.03 -12.68 10.90
CA ALA A 461 -1.14 -11.57 11.25
C ALA A 461 0.36 -11.84 10.94
N ASP A 462 0.74 -13.09 10.77
CA ASP A 462 2.08 -13.50 10.34
C ASP A 462 2.18 -13.84 8.84
N GLY A 463 1.08 -13.64 8.10
CA GLY A 463 0.96 -13.88 6.66
C GLY A 463 0.52 -15.30 6.31
N PHE A 464 0.15 -15.48 5.04
CA PHE A 464 -0.10 -16.80 4.48
C PHE A 464 1.21 -17.41 4.00
N ALA A 465 1.58 -18.57 4.52
CA ALA A 465 2.71 -19.34 4.02
C ALA A 465 2.44 -19.83 2.58
N PRO A 466 3.44 -19.81 1.67
CA PRO A 466 3.26 -20.30 0.32
C PRO A 466 3.10 -21.84 0.29
N THR A 467 2.33 -22.32 -0.67
CA THR A 467 2.26 -23.73 -1.03
C THR A 467 3.62 -24.24 -1.54
N CYS A 468 4.27 -23.43 -2.40
CA CYS A 468 5.64 -23.68 -2.86
C CYS A 468 6.47 -22.40 -2.67
N THR A 469 7.58 -22.50 -1.93
CA THR A 469 8.54 -21.41 -1.77
C THR A 469 9.37 -21.25 -3.03
N VAL A 470 9.26 -20.11 -3.69
CA VAL A 470 10.01 -19.75 -4.91
C VAL A 470 10.46 -18.29 -4.79
N SER A 471 11.74 -18.03 -5.03
CA SER A 471 12.26 -16.65 -5.04
C SER A 471 11.78 -15.89 -6.27
N ASP A 472 11.64 -14.58 -6.14
CA ASP A 472 11.36 -13.69 -7.27
C ASP A 472 12.51 -13.73 -8.28
N ASP A 473 12.18 -13.86 -9.55
CA ASP A 473 13.14 -13.95 -10.66
C ASP A 473 13.25 -12.61 -11.38
N MET A 474 14.30 -11.87 -11.05
CA MET A 474 14.61 -10.57 -11.69
C MET A 474 15.24 -10.68 -13.07
N ALA A 475 15.58 -11.90 -13.53
CA ALA A 475 16.22 -12.11 -14.84
C ALA A 475 15.21 -12.17 -15.99
N HIS A 476 13.94 -12.43 -15.68
CA HIS A 476 12.88 -12.54 -16.68
C HIS A 476 11.79 -11.49 -16.46
N ALA A 477 11.11 -11.14 -17.55
CA ALA A 477 9.97 -10.23 -17.49
C ALA A 477 8.76 -10.89 -16.79
N LEU A 478 7.92 -10.08 -16.11
CA LEU A 478 6.67 -10.56 -15.53
C LEU A 478 5.76 -11.13 -16.63
N GLY A 479 5.23 -12.32 -16.38
CA GLY A 479 4.38 -13.04 -17.32
C GLY A 479 5.12 -13.81 -18.41
N ASP A 480 6.45 -13.84 -18.41
CA ASP A 480 7.21 -14.80 -19.23
C ASP A 480 7.02 -16.20 -18.62
N PRO A 481 6.59 -17.22 -19.40
CA PRO A 481 6.47 -18.58 -18.89
C PRO A 481 7.78 -19.19 -18.35
N ALA A 482 8.94 -18.63 -18.71
CA ALA A 482 10.24 -19.00 -18.17
C ALA A 482 10.59 -18.30 -16.85
N GLU A 483 9.83 -17.26 -16.44
CA GLU A 483 10.02 -16.58 -15.16
C GLU A 483 9.78 -17.57 -14.00
N GLY A 484 10.67 -17.56 -13.02
CA GLY A 484 10.76 -18.62 -12.00
C GLY A 484 9.49 -18.90 -11.24
N MET A 485 8.74 -17.88 -10.78
CA MET A 485 7.48 -18.08 -10.04
C MET A 485 6.35 -18.53 -10.96
N LEU A 486 6.24 -17.95 -12.17
CA LEU A 486 5.24 -18.37 -13.15
C LEU A 486 5.50 -19.78 -13.66
N ALA A 487 6.74 -20.14 -13.97
CA ALA A 487 7.12 -21.50 -14.34
C ALA A 487 6.76 -22.53 -13.26
N ALA A 488 7.02 -22.19 -11.99
CA ALA A 488 6.66 -23.02 -10.84
C ALA A 488 5.14 -23.17 -10.71
N ALA A 489 4.37 -22.10 -10.89
CA ALA A 489 2.90 -22.12 -10.87
C ALA A 489 2.34 -23.01 -12.00
N LEU A 490 2.83 -22.85 -13.22
CA LEU A 490 2.44 -23.67 -14.37
C LEU A 490 2.77 -25.16 -14.17
N SER A 491 3.89 -25.49 -13.51
CA SER A 491 4.26 -26.86 -13.16
C SER A 491 3.37 -27.40 -12.03
N TYR A 492 3.21 -26.65 -10.94
CA TYR A 492 2.44 -27.08 -9.77
C TYR A 492 0.99 -27.41 -10.11
N ARG A 493 0.33 -26.59 -10.94
CA ARG A 493 -1.07 -26.82 -11.35
C ARG A 493 -1.32 -28.16 -12.05
N VAL A 494 -0.28 -28.76 -12.62
CA VAL A 494 -0.33 -30.05 -13.33
C VAL A 494 0.09 -31.21 -12.42
N THR A 495 1.19 -31.01 -11.69
CA THR A 495 1.85 -32.09 -10.92
C THR A 495 1.38 -32.18 -9.48
N ASN A 496 0.79 -31.12 -8.95
CA ASN A 496 0.48 -30.93 -7.53
C ASN A 496 1.73 -31.08 -6.64
N ALA A 497 2.91 -30.86 -7.19
CA ALA A 497 4.22 -30.98 -6.52
C ALA A 497 5.06 -29.72 -6.77
N CYS A 498 5.75 -29.27 -5.73
CA CYS A 498 6.65 -28.14 -5.85
C CYS A 498 7.90 -28.53 -6.66
N PRO A 499 8.38 -27.67 -7.56
CA PRO A 499 9.61 -27.93 -8.30
C PRO A 499 10.82 -28.14 -7.37
N ALA A 500 11.64 -29.14 -7.64
CA ALA A 500 12.79 -29.49 -6.80
C ALA A 500 13.85 -28.37 -6.69
N SER A 501 13.91 -27.46 -7.68
CA SER A 501 14.85 -26.33 -7.69
C SER A 501 14.41 -25.13 -6.84
N SER A 502 13.17 -25.14 -6.31
CA SER A 502 12.61 -24.01 -5.54
C SER A 502 13.33 -23.75 -4.21
N THR A 503 13.97 -24.79 -3.64
CA THR A 503 14.67 -24.68 -2.34
C THR A 503 16.13 -24.24 -2.42
N ALA A 504 16.79 -24.38 -3.58
CA ALA A 504 18.23 -24.17 -3.70
C ALA A 504 18.63 -22.70 -3.92
N ARG A 505 17.73 -21.83 -4.40
CA ARG A 505 18.01 -20.41 -4.66
C ARG A 505 17.52 -19.44 -3.57
N ALA A 506 16.82 -19.92 -2.55
CA ALA A 506 16.31 -19.10 -1.44
C ALA A 506 17.38 -18.54 -0.46
N ARG A 507 18.67 -18.59 -0.80
CA ARG A 507 19.77 -18.08 0.04
C ARG A 507 20.19 -16.65 -0.29
N GLY A 508 19.41 -15.92 -1.10
CA GLY A 508 19.59 -14.48 -1.28
C GLY A 508 19.12 -13.70 -0.03
N VAL A 509 19.67 -12.51 0.19
CA VAL A 509 19.12 -11.56 1.16
C VAL A 509 17.67 -11.32 0.77
N PRO A 510 16.71 -11.37 1.74
CA PRO A 510 15.32 -11.06 1.44
C PRO A 510 15.22 -9.67 0.78
N MET A 511 14.53 -9.61 -0.35
CA MET A 511 14.28 -8.37 -1.07
C MET A 511 12.82 -7.99 -0.85
N HIS A 512 12.53 -6.70 -0.70
CA HIS A 512 11.18 -6.14 -0.63
C HIS A 512 11.10 -4.90 -1.51
N LEU A 513 9.90 -4.44 -1.81
CA LEU A 513 9.75 -3.22 -2.60
C LEU A 513 10.07 -1.99 -1.76
N ALA A 514 10.82 -1.05 -2.34
CA ALA A 514 10.89 0.30 -1.83
C ALA A 514 9.58 1.01 -2.18
N ARG A 515 8.64 0.98 -1.25
CA ARG A 515 7.35 1.65 -1.36
C ARG A 515 7.19 2.65 -0.22
N SER A 516 6.37 3.67 -0.44
CA SER A 516 5.76 4.38 0.66
C SER A 516 4.80 3.43 1.40
N GLN A 517 4.67 3.56 2.71
CA GLN A 517 3.82 2.71 3.56
C GLN A 517 2.34 2.67 3.12
N MET A 518 1.91 3.65 2.31
CA MET A 518 0.55 3.83 1.80
C MET A 518 -0.01 2.69 0.99
N LYS A 519 0.79 2.01 0.18
CA LYS A 519 0.31 0.96 -0.72
C LYS A 519 -0.11 -0.32 0.00
N GLU A 520 -0.02 -0.36 1.33
CA GLU A 520 -0.41 -1.48 2.17
C GLU A 520 -1.80 -1.34 2.80
N ILE A 521 -2.65 -0.44 2.29
CA ILE A 521 -3.90 -0.04 2.95
C ILE A 521 -5.11 -0.74 2.35
N ALA A 522 -5.96 -1.31 3.22
CA ALA A 522 -7.34 -1.63 2.91
C ALA A 522 -8.23 -0.42 3.22
N ILE A 523 -8.90 0.13 2.22
CA ILE A 523 -9.72 1.33 2.34
C ILE A 523 -11.17 1.01 2.00
N TYR A 524 -12.09 1.53 2.80
CA TYR A 524 -13.50 1.61 2.44
C TYR A 524 -13.72 2.70 1.38
N PRO A 525 -14.86 2.63 0.63
CA PRO A 525 -15.17 3.63 -0.37
C PRO A 525 -15.24 5.02 0.25
N PRO A 526 -14.96 6.07 -0.55
CA PRO A 526 -15.14 7.44 -0.10
C PRO A 526 -16.53 7.61 0.50
N ARG A 527 -16.62 8.25 1.66
CA ARG A 527 -17.92 8.64 2.20
C ARG A 527 -18.58 9.54 1.17
N THR A 528 -19.80 9.19 0.72
CA THR A 528 -20.63 10.14 -0.03
C THR A 528 -20.83 11.34 0.90
N ARG A 529 -20.23 12.46 0.56
CA ARG A 529 -20.45 13.75 1.24
C ARG A 529 -21.87 14.22 1.02
#